data_69701174f28e43bcacbdb70b4c8a0442
#
_entry.id   69701174f28e43bcacbdb70b4c8a0442
#
_cell.length_a   1.000
_cell.length_b   1.000
_cell.length_c   1.000
_cell.angle_alpha   90.00
_cell.angle_beta   90.00
_cell.angle_gamma   90.00
#
_symmetry.space_group_name_H-M   'P 1'
#
loop_
_entity.id
_entity.type
_entity.pdbx_description
1 polymer ?
#
loop_
_entity_poly.entity_id
_entity_poly.type
_entity_poly.pdbx_seq_one_letter_code
_entity_poly.pdbx_strand_id
1 'polypeptide(L)'
;MIRAHCASWAPLPVFADPRATPTLTILTDSVDANHLFGGVGTALVIAALAARRTDARLRLVTRHEPPDPAALGEILQAHRVDWKGATDIVHMPVGDDRPLPLGEKDIVLTTSWWSTRAVLGSVNASRILYLLQEDERMFYPYGDSRLRCAETLAEPDRLPAIRGDGATRVG
;
A
#
# COMPACT_ATOMS: atom_id res chain seq x y z
N MET A 1 9.48 18.06 -16.18
CA MET A 1 9.89 17.36 -14.96
C MET A 1 8.96 17.55 -13.76
N ILE A 2 8.35 18.73 -13.52
CA ILE A 2 7.42 19.00 -12.38
C ILE A 2 6.12 18.19 -12.45
N ARG A 3 5.58 17.91 -13.64
CA ARG A 3 4.31 17.16 -13.79
C ARG A 3 4.39 15.67 -13.38
N ALA A 4 5.52 15.01 -13.55
CA ALA A 4 5.66 13.59 -13.22
C ALA A 4 5.67 13.35 -11.69
N HIS A 5 6.28 14.26 -10.91
CA HIS A 5 6.31 14.13 -9.46
C HIS A 5 4.95 14.42 -8.79
N CYS A 6 4.18 15.36 -9.34
CA CYS A 6 2.84 15.66 -8.81
C CYS A 6 1.82 14.55 -9.08
N ALA A 7 2.09 13.66 -10.02
CA ALA A 7 1.18 12.59 -10.36
C ALA A 7 1.17 11.44 -9.31
N SER A 8 2.32 11.11 -8.70
CA SER A 8 2.45 9.92 -7.83
C SER A 8 1.52 9.92 -6.61
N TRP A 9 1.16 11.08 -6.08
CA TRP A 9 0.21 11.21 -4.96
C TRP A 9 -1.21 11.61 -5.38
N ALA A 10 -1.52 11.58 -6.68
CA ALA A 10 -2.89 11.83 -7.13
C ALA A 10 -3.84 10.86 -6.41
N PRO A 11 -5.01 11.33 -5.95
CA PRO A 11 -5.94 10.49 -5.22
C PRO A 11 -6.27 9.20 -5.96
N LEU A 12 -6.30 8.09 -5.22
CA LEU A 12 -6.79 6.83 -5.76
C LEU A 12 -8.32 6.93 -5.87
N PRO A 13 -8.92 6.80 -7.05
CA PRO A 13 -10.37 6.79 -7.17
C PRO A 13 -10.92 5.51 -6.54
N VAL A 14 -11.88 5.66 -5.63
CA VAL A 14 -12.53 4.54 -4.96
C VAL A 14 -14.05 4.73 -4.94
N PHE A 15 -14.79 3.63 -4.85
CA PHE A 15 -16.20 3.69 -4.54
C PHE A 15 -16.56 2.68 -3.44
N ALA A 16 -17.55 3.01 -2.62
CA ALA A 16 -18.01 2.13 -1.55
C ALA A 16 -18.85 1.00 -2.16
N ASP A 17 -18.42 -0.25 -1.93
CA ASP A 17 -19.19 -1.44 -2.29
C ASP A 17 -19.64 -2.18 -1.02
N PRO A 18 -20.91 -2.01 -0.60
CA PRO A 18 -21.40 -2.64 0.62
C PRO A 18 -21.50 -4.17 0.54
N ARG A 19 -21.36 -4.75 -0.65
CA ARG A 19 -21.41 -6.19 -0.88
C ARG A 19 -20.01 -6.82 -1.03
N ALA A 20 -18.96 -6.01 -0.99
CA ALA A 20 -17.60 -6.51 -1.13
C ALA A 20 -17.24 -7.47 0.01
N THR A 21 -16.60 -8.57 -0.34
CA THR A 21 -15.94 -9.44 0.64
C THR A 21 -14.76 -8.70 1.26
N PRO A 22 -14.53 -8.82 2.58
CA PRO A 22 -13.40 -8.18 3.24
C PRO A 22 -12.10 -8.44 2.50
N THR A 23 -11.40 -7.36 2.16
CA THR A 23 -10.19 -7.40 1.33
C THR A 23 -9.09 -6.58 1.98
N LEU A 24 -7.89 -7.15 2.04
CA LEU A 24 -6.68 -6.42 2.35
C LEU A 24 -6.02 -6.03 1.03
N THR A 25 -5.98 -4.74 0.76
CA THR A 25 -5.39 -4.17 -0.46
C THR A 25 -3.99 -3.67 -0.17
N ILE A 26 -2.99 -4.11 -0.94
CA ILE A 26 -1.65 -3.51 -0.94
C ILE A 26 -1.59 -2.53 -2.09
N LEU A 27 -1.20 -1.29 -1.81
CA LEU A 27 -0.93 -0.27 -2.80
C LEU A 27 0.57 0.00 -2.88
N THR A 28 1.16 -0.24 -4.03
CA THR A 28 2.59 -0.02 -4.30
C THR A 28 2.82 0.51 -5.71
N ASP A 29 4.04 0.88 -6.04
CA ASP A 29 4.38 1.42 -7.37
C ASP A 29 4.50 0.32 -8.41
N SER A 30 5.23 -0.74 -8.10
CA SER A 30 5.48 -1.89 -8.97
C SER A 30 5.68 -3.15 -8.14
N VAL A 31 5.52 -4.31 -8.77
CA VAL A 31 5.91 -5.61 -8.21
C VAL A 31 6.50 -6.46 -9.32
N ASP A 32 7.76 -6.82 -9.18
CA ASP A 32 8.51 -7.70 -10.06
C ASP A 32 9.48 -8.59 -9.26
N ALA A 33 10.22 -9.46 -9.93
CA ALA A 33 11.17 -10.37 -9.30
C ALA A 33 12.31 -9.68 -8.52
N ASN A 34 12.61 -8.39 -8.79
CA ASN A 34 13.64 -7.65 -8.06
C ASN A 34 13.16 -7.23 -6.66
N HIS A 35 11.87 -7.30 -6.39
CA HIS A 35 11.27 -6.98 -5.09
C HIS A 35 11.23 -8.17 -4.11
N LEU A 36 11.95 -9.26 -4.42
CA LEU A 36 11.99 -10.46 -3.58
C LEU A 36 12.41 -10.14 -2.14
N PHE A 37 13.37 -9.22 -1.99
CA PHE A 37 13.84 -8.71 -0.71
C PHE A 37 13.66 -7.20 -0.67
N GLY A 38 13.35 -6.67 0.50
CA GLY A 38 13.13 -5.24 0.70
C GLY A 38 11.69 -4.90 1.05
N GLY A 39 11.36 -3.62 0.93
CA GLY A 39 10.13 -3.06 1.46
C GLY A 39 8.86 -3.63 0.87
N VAL A 40 8.81 -3.76 -0.43
CA VAL A 40 7.64 -4.29 -1.13
C VAL A 40 7.45 -5.78 -0.82
N GLY A 41 8.53 -6.58 -0.84
CA GLY A 41 8.48 -7.99 -0.46
C GLY A 41 7.98 -8.19 0.97
N THR A 42 8.50 -7.40 1.91
CA THR A 42 8.04 -7.40 3.31
C THR A 42 6.56 -7.05 3.42
N ALA A 43 6.09 -6.04 2.69
CA ALA A 43 4.68 -5.64 2.67
C ALA A 43 3.77 -6.76 2.15
N LEU A 44 4.18 -7.45 1.08
CA LEU A 44 3.44 -8.57 0.50
C LEU A 44 3.32 -9.72 1.49
N VAL A 45 4.40 -10.06 2.19
CA VAL A 45 4.41 -11.09 3.24
C VAL A 45 3.48 -10.71 4.38
N ILE A 46 3.59 -9.49 4.91
CA ILE A 46 2.74 -9.01 6.00
C ILE A 46 1.26 -9.05 5.58
N ALA A 47 0.95 -8.57 4.37
CA ALA A 47 -0.41 -8.55 3.89
C ALA A 47 -0.99 -9.95 3.69
N ALA A 48 -0.23 -10.89 3.13
CA ALA A 48 -0.70 -12.27 2.97
C ALA A 48 -0.97 -12.94 4.33
N LEU A 49 -0.07 -12.73 5.31
CA LEU A 49 -0.25 -13.25 6.66
C LEU A 49 -1.46 -12.62 7.37
N ALA A 50 -1.65 -11.31 7.24
CA ALA A 50 -2.78 -10.58 7.81
C ALA A 50 -4.10 -11.01 7.15
N ALA A 51 -4.15 -11.09 5.83
CA ALA A 51 -5.34 -11.53 5.08
C ALA A 51 -5.72 -12.97 5.48
N ARG A 52 -4.74 -13.87 5.60
CA ARG A 52 -4.98 -15.24 6.09
C ARG A 52 -5.55 -15.27 7.51
N ARG A 53 -5.03 -14.43 8.39
CA ARG A 53 -5.46 -14.38 9.80
C ARG A 53 -6.88 -13.81 9.96
N THR A 54 -7.31 -12.96 9.05
CA THR A 54 -8.62 -12.30 9.09
C THR A 54 -9.64 -12.90 8.12
N ASP A 55 -9.27 -13.99 7.44
CA ASP A 55 -10.08 -14.61 6.37
C ASP A 55 -10.50 -13.60 5.29
N ALA A 56 -9.61 -12.67 4.97
CA ALA A 56 -9.81 -11.66 3.95
C ALA A 56 -9.19 -12.08 2.62
N ARG A 57 -9.72 -11.56 1.52
CA ARG A 57 -9.06 -11.62 0.21
C ARG A 57 -7.81 -10.75 0.21
N LEU A 58 -6.86 -11.06 -0.65
CA LEU A 58 -5.71 -10.20 -0.92
C LEU A 58 -5.93 -9.49 -2.25
N ARG A 59 -5.64 -8.18 -2.29
CA ARG A 59 -5.61 -7.42 -3.53
C ARG A 59 -4.28 -6.68 -3.64
N LEU A 60 -3.61 -6.87 -4.77
CA LEU A 60 -2.40 -6.13 -5.12
C LEU A 60 -2.76 -5.07 -6.15
N VAL A 61 -2.48 -3.81 -5.83
CA VAL A 61 -2.68 -2.67 -6.73
C VAL A 61 -1.33 -2.01 -7.00
N THR A 62 -0.96 -1.91 -8.27
CA THR A 62 0.24 -1.17 -8.69
C THR A 62 -0.12 0.12 -9.42
N ARG A 63 0.70 1.17 -9.23
CA ARG A 63 0.44 2.52 -9.74
C ARG A 63 1.35 2.94 -10.89
N HIS A 64 2.56 2.44 -10.96
CA HIS A 64 3.53 2.87 -11.97
C HIS A 64 3.72 1.84 -13.07
N GLU A 65 3.89 0.59 -12.70
CA GLU A 65 4.14 -0.48 -13.67
C GLU A 65 3.12 -1.62 -13.49
N PRO A 66 2.70 -2.26 -14.59
CA PRO A 66 1.90 -3.47 -14.48
C PRO A 66 2.62 -4.51 -13.63
N PRO A 67 1.93 -5.17 -12.69
CA PRO A 67 2.56 -6.20 -11.85
C PRO A 67 2.85 -7.45 -12.68
N ASP A 68 3.98 -8.10 -12.40
CA ASP A 68 4.20 -9.45 -12.86
C ASP A 68 3.30 -10.41 -12.08
N PRO A 69 2.37 -11.12 -12.72
CA PRO A 69 1.47 -12.04 -12.03
C PRO A 69 2.18 -13.16 -11.26
N ALA A 70 3.37 -13.56 -11.68
CA ALA A 70 4.16 -14.61 -11.02
C ALA A 70 4.89 -14.08 -9.78
N ALA A 71 5.30 -12.81 -9.78
CA ALA A 71 6.15 -12.23 -8.74
C ALA A 71 5.58 -12.34 -7.34
N LEU A 72 4.26 -12.17 -7.16
CA LEU A 72 3.63 -12.35 -5.85
C LEU A 72 3.85 -13.78 -5.31
N GLY A 73 3.61 -14.77 -6.15
CA GLY A 73 3.80 -16.18 -5.78
C GLY A 73 5.25 -16.50 -5.43
N GLU A 74 6.19 -16.01 -6.24
CA GLU A 74 7.63 -16.20 -6.04
C GLU A 74 8.12 -15.55 -4.74
N ILE A 75 7.67 -14.31 -4.46
CA ILE A 75 8.01 -13.60 -3.22
C ILE A 75 7.48 -14.37 -2.00
N LEU A 76 6.22 -14.76 -2.01
CA LEU A 76 5.62 -15.49 -0.90
C LEU A 76 6.30 -16.85 -0.69
N GLN A 77 6.63 -17.57 -1.77
CA GLN A 77 7.36 -18.84 -1.70
C GLN A 77 8.77 -18.67 -1.12
N ALA A 78 9.53 -17.66 -1.56
CA ALA A 78 10.86 -17.36 -1.05
C ALA A 78 10.85 -17.10 0.46
N HIS A 79 9.79 -16.46 0.95
CA HIS A 79 9.58 -16.20 2.38
C HIS A 79 8.84 -17.33 3.11
N ARG A 80 8.63 -18.48 2.47
CA ARG A 80 7.93 -19.67 3.03
C ARG A 80 6.51 -19.35 3.52
N VAL A 81 5.83 -18.44 2.85
CA VAL A 81 4.43 -18.12 3.10
C VAL A 81 3.55 -18.92 2.16
N ASP A 82 2.85 -19.92 2.71
CA ASP A 82 1.85 -20.68 1.95
C ASP A 82 0.55 -19.85 1.89
N TRP A 83 0.32 -19.19 0.75
CA TRP A 83 -0.89 -18.43 0.47
C TRP A 83 -1.77 -19.21 -0.51
N LYS A 84 -2.99 -19.54 -0.07
CA LYS A 84 -4.01 -20.25 -0.87
C LYS A 84 -5.29 -19.44 -1.02
N GLY A 85 -5.31 -18.22 -0.50
CA GLY A 85 -6.47 -17.35 -0.56
C GLY A 85 -6.67 -16.74 -1.96
N ALA A 86 -7.86 -16.19 -2.19
CA ALA A 86 -8.16 -15.46 -3.40
C ALA A 86 -7.30 -14.19 -3.49
N THR A 87 -6.75 -13.94 -4.67
CA THR A 87 -5.94 -12.76 -4.94
C THR A 87 -6.43 -12.05 -6.19
N ASP A 88 -6.65 -10.75 -6.07
CA ASP A 88 -6.89 -9.86 -7.18
C ASP A 88 -5.61 -9.09 -7.49
N ILE A 89 -5.19 -9.05 -8.74
CA ILE A 89 -4.04 -8.27 -9.20
C ILE A 89 -4.54 -7.20 -10.16
N VAL A 90 -4.32 -5.94 -9.82
CA VAL A 90 -4.89 -4.80 -10.52
C VAL A 90 -3.80 -3.78 -10.82
N HIS A 91 -3.73 -3.33 -12.06
CA HIS A 91 -2.93 -2.16 -12.42
C HIS A 91 -3.83 -0.94 -12.56
N MET A 92 -3.55 0.07 -11.75
CA MET A 92 -4.25 1.37 -11.75
C MET A 92 -3.22 2.49 -11.90
N PRO A 93 -2.79 2.78 -13.13
CA PRO A 93 -1.80 3.82 -13.36
C PRO A 93 -2.28 5.16 -12.80
N VAL A 94 -1.32 6.01 -12.47
CA VAL A 94 -1.62 7.35 -12.00
C VAL A 94 -2.41 8.11 -13.08
N GLY A 95 -3.56 8.67 -12.67
CA GLY A 95 -4.50 9.30 -13.60
C GLY A 95 -5.55 8.37 -14.20
N ASP A 96 -5.54 7.08 -13.83
CA ASP A 96 -6.67 6.19 -14.09
C ASP A 96 -7.88 6.66 -13.28
N ASP A 97 -9.01 6.85 -13.94
CA ASP A 97 -10.26 7.32 -13.33
C ASP A 97 -11.24 6.17 -13.00
N ARG A 98 -10.87 4.93 -13.33
CA ARG A 98 -11.65 3.74 -12.92
C ARG A 98 -11.62 3.60 -11.40
N PRO A 99 -12.79 3.62 -10.73
CA PRO A 99 -12.79 3.54 -9.28
C PRO A 99 -12.56 2.11 -8.78
N LEU A 100 -11.73 1.97 -7.75
CA LEU A 100 -11.51 0.70 -7.06
C LEU A 100 -12.66 0.43 -6.07
N PRO A 101 -13.32 -0.75 -6.13
CA PRO A 101 -14.34 -1.09 -5.15
C PRO A 101 -13.71 -1.34 -3.79
N LEU A 102 -14.22 -0.70 -2.75
CA LEU A 102 -13.81 -0.91 -1.36
C LEU A 102 -15.01 -1.20 -0.48
N GLY A 103 -14.99 -2.36 0.17
CA GLY A 103 -15.95 -2.73 1.19
C GLY A 103 -15.75 -1.93 2.49
N GLU A 104 -16.72 -1.94 3.37
CA GLU A 104 -16.66 -1.23 4.66
C GLU A 104 -15.52 -1.77 5.55
N LYS A 105 -15.24 -3.06 5.46
CA LYS A 105 -14.20 -3.75 6.25
C LYS A 105 -12.84 -3.84 5.56
N ASP A 106 -12.70 -3.26 4.37
CA ASP A 106 -11.41 -3.31 3.65
C ASP A 106 -10.37 -2.45 4.33
N ILE A 107 -9.15 -2.96 4.34
CA ILE A 107 -7.95 -2.29 4.83
C ILE A 107 -7.00 -2.07 3.65
N VAL A 108 -6.35 -0.92 3.61
CA VAL A 108 -5.34 -0.60 2.60
C VAL A 108 -3.97 -0.51 3.26
N LEU A 109 -3.05 -1.37 2.86
CA LEU A 109 -1.64 -1.32 3.24
C LEU A 109 -0.88 -0.52 2.18
N THR A 110 -0.14 0.48 2.61
CA THR A 110 0.70 1.33 1.74
C THR A 110 2.17 1.19 2.09
N THR A 111 3.05 1.37 1.10
CA THR A 111 4.50 1.11 1.23
C THR A 111 5.36 2.37 1.12
N SER A 112 4.75 3.52 0.81
CA SER A 112 5.44 4.80 0.64
C SER A 112 4.54 5.96 1.07
N TRP A 113 5.15 7.13 1.36
CA TRP A 113 4.39 8.32 1.74
C TRP A 113 3.45 8.81 0.61
N TRP A 114 3.86 8.69 -0.65
CA TRP A 114 3.02 9.12 -1.78
C TRP A 114 1.85 8.18 -2.02
N SER A 115 2.02 6.85 -1.90
CA SER A 115 0.92 5.91 -1.96
C SER A 115 -0.04 6.09 -0.77
N THR A 116 0.49 6.36 0.42
CA THR A 116 -0.32 6.71 1.61
C THR A 116 -1.12 7.98 1.37
N ARG A 117 -0.50 9.03 0.84
CA ARG A 117 -1.18 10.29 0.53
C ARG A 117 -2.26 10.12 -0.53
N ALA A 118 -2.02 9.30 -1.55
CA ALA A 118 -3.00 9.00 -2.59
C ALA A 118 -4.27 8.34 -2.03
N VAL A 119 -4.13 7.53 -0.98
CA VAL A 119 -5.25 6.84 -0.34
C VAL A 119 -5.95 7.72 0.70
N LEU A 120 -5.22 8.56 1.43
CA LEU A 120 -5.78 9.47 2.46
C LEU A 120 -6.85 10.41 1.91
N GLY A 121 -6.79 10.77 0.63
CA GLY A 121 -7.81 11.58 -0.03
C GLY A 121 -9.13 10.86 -0.29
N SER A 122 -9.15 9.52 -0.20
CA SER A 122 -10.27 8.70 -0.65
C SER A 122 -10.76 7.69 0.38
N VAL A 123 -9.94 7.35 1.38
CA VAL A 123 -10.20 6.31 2.38
C VAL A 123 -10.01 6.90 3.78
N ASN A 124 -10.85 6.49 4.73
CA ASN A 124 -10.69 6.89 6.12
C ASN A 124 -9.33 6.40 6.66
N ALA A 125 -8.60 7.27 7.33
CA ALA A 125 -7.25 7.00 7.84
C ALA A 125 -7.19 5.76 8.76
N SER A 126 -8.25 5.48 9.52
CA SER A 126 -8.33 4.27 10.38
C SER A 126 -8.30 2.95 9.60
N ARG A 127 -8.50 3.01 8.29
CA ARG A 127 -8.49 1.85 7.38
C ARG A 127 -7.20 1.77 6.54
N ILE A 128 -6.24 2.63 6.82
CA ILE A 128 -4.95 2.67 6.11
C ILE A 128 -3.89 2.19 7.07
N LEU A 129 -3.11 1.19 6.67
CA LEU A 129 -1.90 0.74 7.35
C LEU A 129 -0.70 1.24 6.57
N TYR A 130 0.11 2.09 7.16
CA TYR A 130 1.34 2.54 6.53
C TYR A 130 2.53 1.71 7.05
N LEU A 131 3.15 0.96 6.14
CA LEU A 131 4.40 0.24 6.44
C LEU A 131 5.57 1.22 6.35
N LEU A 132 5.88 1.86 7.45
CA LEU A 132 7.00 2.79 7.57
C LEU A 132 8.28 2.00 7.89
N GLN A 133 9.18 1.89 6.92
CA GLN A 133 10.44 1.17 7.07
C GLN A 133 11.55 2.08 7.57
N GLU A 134 11.55 3.33 7.13
CA GLU A 134 12.53 4.35 7.47
C GLU A 134 11.91 5.75 7.34
N ASP A 135 12.64 6.77 7.78
CA ASP A 135 12.21 8.14 7.62
C ASP A 135 12.43 8.59 6.16
N GLU A 136 11.40 8.45 5.34
CA GLU A 136 11.48 8.77 3.91
C GLU A 136 11.83 10.23 3.63
N ARG A 137 11.71 11.16 4.61
CA ARG A 137 12.17 12.55 4.46
C ARG A 137 13.65 12.66 4.19
N MET A 138 14.42 11.64 4.57
CA MET A 138 15.87 11.60 4.35
C MET A 138 16.25 11.50 2.88
N PHE A 139 15.34 11.01 2.03
CA PHE A 139 15.59 10.84 0.59
C PHE A 139 15.36 12.12 -0.22
N TYR A 140 14.81 13.17 0.40
CA TYR A 140 14.43 14.39 -0.30
C TYR A 140 15.23 15.60 0.20
N PRO A 141 15.78 16.43 -0.71
CA PRO A 141 16.27 17.75 -0.34
C PRO A 141 15.10 18.60 0.16
N TYR A 142 15.40 19.73 0.79
CA TYR A 142 14.36 20.71 1.17
C TYR A 142 13.57 21.13 -0.08
N GLY A 143 12.24 21.05 0.02
CA GLY A 143 11.31 21.35 -1.07
C GLY A 143 9.98 20.63 -0.91
N ASP A 144 9.13 20.74 -1.92
CA ASP A 144 7.74 20.26 -1.88
C ASP A 144 7.61 18.77 -1.51
N SER A 145 8.45 17.91 -2.08
CA SER A 145 8.39 16.47 -1.79
C SER A 145 8.67 16.18 -0.34
N ARG A 146 9.69 16.85 0.26
CA ARG A 146 10.02 16.67 1.68
C ARG A 146 8.92 17.20 2.58
N LEU A 147 8.32 18.34 2.24
CA LEU A 147 7.21 18.94 3.01
C LEU A 147 6.00 18.01 2.98
N ARG A 148 5.62 17.51 1.81
CA ARG A 148 4.47 16.59 1.66
C ARG A 148 4.71 15.24 2.33
N CYS A 149 5.92 14.73 2.28
CA CYS A 149 6.31 13.55 3.05
C CYS A 149 6.14 13.83 4.56
N ALA A 150 6.63 14.97 5.04
CA ALA A 150 6.49 15.36 6.44
C ALA A 150 5.02 15.54 6.86
N GLU A 151 4.17 16.14 6.02
CA GLU A 151 2.73 16.23 6.25
C GLU A 151 2.08 14.84 6.37
N THR A 152 2.44 13.92 5.47
CA THR A 152 1.90 12.54 5.50
C THR A 152 2.34 11.79 6.75
N LEU A 153 3.61 11.96 7.17
CA LEU A 153 4.15 11.36 8.38
C LEU A 153 3.63 12.02 9.67
N ALA A 154 3.12 13.26 9.59
CA ALA A 154 2.53 13.99 10.70
C ALA A 154 1.06 13.62 10.98
N GLU A 155 0.48 12.67 10.23
CA GLU A 155 -0.85 12.10 10.49
C GLU A 155 -0.84 10.87 11.46
N PRO A 156 0.15 10.71 12.40
CA PRO A 156 0.29 9.52 13.22
C PRO A 156 -0.88 9.27 14.16
N ASP A 157 -1.65 10.29 14.51
CA ASP A 157 -2.85 10.14 15.35
C ASP A 157 -4.03 9.51 14.59
N ARG A 158 -3.88 9.34 13.27
CA ARG A 158 -4.91 8.82 12.38
C ARG A 158 -4.49 7.60 11.59
N LEU A 159 -3.17 7.39 11.41
CA LEU A 159 -2.62 6.28 10.65
C LEU A 159 -1.95 5.28 11.59
N PRO A 160 -2.51 4.07 11.76
CA PRO A 160 -1.77 2.99 12.41
C PRO A 160 -0.55 2.65 11.53
N ALA A 161 0.64 2.97 12.02
CA ALA A 161 1.89 2.68 11.35
C ALA A 161 2.52 1.40 11.89
N ILE A 162 2.88 0.49 10.99
CA ILE A 162 3.73 -0.65 11.32
C ILE A 162 5.18 -0.19 11.12
N ARG A 163 5.96 -0.14 12.19
CA ARG A 163 7.37 0.24 12.16
C ARG A 163 8.24 -1.01 12.18
N GLY A 164 9.28 -1.02 11.36
CA GLY A 164 10.22 -2.14 11.26
C GLY A 164 11.09 -2.38 12.49
N ASP A 165 11.13 -1.44 13.45
CA ASP A 165 11.93 -1.50 14.67
C ASP A 165 11.25 -2.23 15.85
N GLY A 166 10.09 -2.83 15.63
CA GLY A 166 9.36 -3.57 16.67
C GLY A 166 8.72 -2.70 17.75
N ALA A 167 8.78 -1.38 17.66
CA ALA A 167 8.17 -0.47 18.60
C ALA A 167 6.68 -0.23 18.27
N THR A 168 5.82 -1.10 18.77
CA THR A 168 4.37 -0.88 18.76
C THR A 168 4.05 0.19 19.81
N ARG A 169 3.78 1.41 19.41
CA ARG A 169 3.02 2.33 20.26
C ARG A 169 1.55 2.10 19.98
N VAL A 170 0.91 1.36 20.85
CA VAL A 170 -0.55 1.40 21.02
C VAL A 170 -0.80 2.57 21.96
N GLY A 171 -1.40 3.62 21.45
CA GLY A 171 -1.96 4.72 22.23
C GLY A 171 -3.44 4.53 22.40
#